data_7c012deb82fcdc11c186195b67967109
#
_entry.id   7c012deb82fcdc11c186195b67967109
#
_cell.length_a   1.000
_cell.length_b   1.000
_cell.length_c   1.000
_cell.angle_alpha   90.00
_cell.angle_beta   90.00
_cell.angle_gamma   90.00
#
_symmetry.space_group_name_H-M   'P 1'
#
loop_
_entity.id
_entity.type
_entity.pdbx_description
1 polymer ?
#
loop_
_entity_poly.entity_id
_entity_poly.type
_entity_poly.pdbx_seq_one_letter_code
_entity_poly.pdbx_strand_id
1 'polypeptide(L)'
;MSREGGIRGCDIDRAVMELGDFKLIVVSDGEFRLDGGAMFGVVPRTLWEKEKPPDERNRIRMGTNCLLVERGGDLLLIDTGIGDKHDARFLDNYALAGATRLPESIRQAGYELEDVTHVLLSQLHFDHCGWNTRRDGDRAVPTFPKARYWLQSGEVEHGRHPNERDRASYFPLNWEPLFEAGVVELFTEEAEPIPGVKAVRTPGHNSDMCIVLIDGGESRQGVFWADLVPTAAHVPYPWIMSYDLYPLTTLENKKRWLPRAAEGGWLCVFEHDPEVPFGRLVEDKPGRYRAVPVETPVAA
;
A
#
# COMPACT_ATOMS: atom_id res chain seq x y z
N MET A 1 -39.92 7.58 14.69
CA MET A 1 -38.70 8.27 15.17
C MET A 1 -37.52 7.42 14.74
N SER A 2 -37.07 7.67 13.51
CA SER A 2 -35.92 7.02 12.88
C SER A 2 -34.66 7.70 13.38
N ARG A 3 -33.76 6.96 14.00
CA ARG A 3 -32.41 7.41 14.32
C ARG A 3 -31.57 7.18 13.07
N GLU A 4 -31.34 8.23 12.32
CA GLU A 4 -30.24 8.30 11.36
C GLU A 4 -28.93 8.29 12.13
N GLY A 5 -28.30 7.11 12.24
CA GLY A 5 -26.92 6.96 12.66
C GLY A 5 -26.02 7.29 11.49
N GLY A 6 -25.66 8.56 11.32
CA GLY A 6 -24.60 8.93 10.42
C GLY A 6 -23.31 8.22 10.84
N ILE A 7 -22.77 7.40 9.95
CA ILE A 7 -21.42 6.82 10.06
C ILE A 7 -20.48 8.01 10.01
N ARG A 8 -19.92 8.38 11.18
CA ARG A 8 -18.78 9.29 11.23
C ARG A 8 -17.63 8.58 10.54
N GLY A 9 -17.07 9.19 9.51
CA GLY A 9 -15.86 8.72 8.87
C GLY A 9 -14.82 8.45 9.97
N CYS A 10 -14.22 7.28 9.92
CA CYS A 10 -13.23 6.85 10.89
C CYS A 10 -12.01 7.77 10.75
N ASP A 11 -11.55 8.35 11.86
CA ASP A 11 -10.36 9.19 11.96
C ASP A 11 -9.06 8.37 11.77
N ILE A 12 -8.97 7.57 10.68
CA ILE A 12 -7.74 6.86 10.29
C ILE A 12 -6.68 7.83 9.74
N ASP A 13 -7.08 9.06 9.45
CA ASP A 13 -6.26 10.08 8.78
C ASP A 13 -5.00 10.53 9.55
N ARG A 14 -4.65 9.89 10.68
CA ARG A 14 -3.44 10.25 11.46
C ARG A 14 -2.90 9.12 12.33
N ALA A 15 -2.77 7.92 11.82
CA ALA A 15 -2.04 6.90 12.55
C ALA A 15 -0.53 7.24 12.50
N VAL A 16 0.05 7.59 13.64
CA VAL A 16 1.46 7.96 13.79
C VAL A 16 2.16 6.97 14.71
N MET A 17 3.32 6.47 14.31
CA MET A 17 4.14 5.55 15.08
C MET A 17 5.60 5.98 15.06
N GLU A 18 6.27 5.82 16.19
CA GLU A 18 7.72 5.98 16.30
C GLU A 18 8.40 4.61 16.19
N LEU A 19 9.45 4.52 15.37
CA LEU A 19 10.25 3.31 15.21
C LEU A 19 11.74 3.67 15.21
N GLY A 20 12.36 3.69 16.38
CA GLY A 20 13.70 4.26 16.52
C GLY A 20 13.71 5.75 16.21
N ASP A 21 14.56 6.15 15.27
CA ASP A 21 14.67 7.53 14.80
C ASP A 21 13.68 7.85 13.68
N PHE A 22 12.83 6.90 13.30
CA PHE A 22 11.81 7.12 12.28
C PHE A 22 10.48 7.53 12.89
N LYS A 23 9.84 8.52 12.29
CA LYS A 23 8.43 8.82 12.47
C LYS A 23 7.67 8.31 11.25
N LEU A 24 6.73 7.40 11.49
CA LEU A 24 5.91 6.73 10.49
C LEU A 24 4.50 7.28 10.56
N ILE A 25 3.99 7.80 9.45
CA ILE A 25 2.68 8.43 9.38
C ILE A 25 1.90 7.80 8.24
N VAL A 26 0.77 7.18 8.56
CA VAL A 26 -0.16 6.73 7.51
C VAL A 26 -0.87 7.95 6.94
N VAL A 27 -0.78 8.11 5.63
CA VAL A 27 -1.54 9.08 4.83
C VAL A 27 -2.40 8.30 3.83
N SER A 28 -3.66 8.65 3.73
CA SER A 28 -4.61 7.87 2.95
C SER A 28 -5.06 8.63 1.70
N ASP A 29 -5.18 7.88 0.59
CA ASP A 29 -5.86 8.37 -0.62
C ASP A 29 -7.37 8.04 -0.62
N GLY A 30 -7.88 7.54 0.50
CA GLY A 30 -9.27 7.18 0.69
C GLY A 30 -9.52 5.68 0.62
N GLU A 31 -10.76 5.32 0.35
CA GLU A 31 -11.18 3.92 0.27
C GLU A 31 -11.72 3.60 -1.12
N PHE A 32 -11.54 2.36 -1.53
CA PHE A 32 -12.13 1.80 -2.72
C PHE A 32 -12.71 0.41 -2.42
N ARG A 33 -13.26 -0.25 -3.44
CA ARG A 33 -13.82 -1.58 -3.28
C ARG A 33 -13.38 -2.52 -4.38
N LEU A 34 -13.05 -3.75 -3.98
CA LEU A 34 -12.73 -4.86 -4.88
C LEU A 34 -13.63 -6.06 -4.62
N ASP A 35 -13.82 -6.91 -5.62
CA ASP A 35 -14.56 -8.15 -5.48
C ASP A 35 -13.93 -9.04 -4.39
N GLY A 36 -14.73 -9.43 -3.39
CA GLY A 36 -14.24 -10.21 -2.25
C GLY A 36 -13.78 -11.61 -2.66
N GLY A 37 -14.40 -12.22 -3.69
CA GLY A 37 -13.94 -13.51 -4.21
C GLY A 37 -12.57 -13.41 -4.86
N ALA A 38 -12.32 -12.34 -5.61
CA ALA A 38 -11.01 -12.08 -6.20
C ALA A 38 -9.95 -11.76 -5.13
N MET A 39 -10.31 -11.01 -4.09
CA MET A 39 -9.39 -10.69 -3.00
C MET A 39 -9.01 -11.91 -2.14
N PHE A 40 -9.90 -12.88 -1.98
CA PHE A 40 -9.65 -14.04 -1.11
C PHE A 40 -9.37 -15.35 -1.85
N GLY A 41 -9.41 -15.33 -3.18
CA GLY A 41 -8.99 -16.45 -4.02
C GLY A 41 -9.74 -17.75 -3.71
N VAL A 42 -9.00 -18.76 -3.28
CA VAL A 42 -9.57 -20.10 -2.98
C VAL A 42 -10.26 -20.19 -1.62
N VAL A 43 -10.19 -19.15 -0.79
CA VAL A 43 -10.83 -19.13 0.53
C VAL A 43 -12.37 -19.05 0.35
N PRO A 44 -13.16 -19.96 0.93
CA PRO A 44 -14.61 -19.91 0.82
C PRO A 44 -15.21 -18.61 1.39
N ARG A 45 -16.21 -18.07 0.69
CA ARG A 45 -16.90 -16.83 1.11
C ARG A 45 -17.40 -16.91 2.56
N THR A 46 -17.94 -18.04 3.00
CA THR A 46 -18.44 -18.25 4.37
C THR A 46 -17.36 -18.08 5.45
N LEU A 47 -16.08 -18.05 5.07
CA LEU A 47 -14.97 -17.75 5.96
C LEU A 47 -14.57 -16.28 5.86
N TRP A 48 -14.27 -15.77 4.65
CA TRP A 48 -13.72 -14.42 4.50
C TRP A 48 -14.76 -13.30 4.71
N GLU A 49 -16.05 -13.55 4.45
CA GLU A 49 -17.10 -12.53 4.69
C GLU A 49 -17.25 -12.13 6.16
N LYS A 50 -16.73 -12.94 7.08
CA LYS A 50 -16.70 -12.63 8.53
C LYS A 50 -15.61 -11.64 8.88
N GLU A 51 -14.50 -11.67 8.13
CA GLU A 51 -13.36 -10.77 8.31
C GLU A 51 -13.58 -9.45 7.55
N LYS A 52 -14.08 -9.53 6.32
CA LYS A 52 -14.34 -8.40 5.44
C LYS A 52 -15.73 -8.52 4.81
N PRO A 53 -16.78 -7.99 5.45
CA PRO A 53 -18.15 -8.09 4.94
C PRO A 53 -18.30 -7.39 3.58
N PRO A 54 -18.87 -8.09 2.56
CA PRO A 54 -19.04 -7.51 1.23
C PRO A 54 -20.33 -6.67 1.13
N ASP A 55 -20.35 -5.78 0.14
CA ASP A 55 -21.57 -5.11 -0.30
C ASP A 55 -22.45 -6.01 -1.20
N GLU A 56 -23.55 -5.46 -1.70
CA GLU A 56 -24.51 -6.18 -2.57
C GLU A 56 -23.87 -6.64 -3.90
N ARG A 57 -22.81 -5.99 -4.36
CA ARG A 57 -22.02 -6.35 -5.55
C ARG A 57 -20.86 -7.27 -5.23
N ASN A 58 -20.83 -7.91 -4.06
CA ASN A 58 -19.76 -8.77 -3.56
C ASN A 58 -18.40 -8.06 -3.36
N ARG A 59 -18.38 -6.71 -3.24
CA ARG A 59 -17.16 -5.94 -3.08
C ARG A 59 -16.89 -5.66 -1.60
N ILE A 60 -15.66 -5.86 -1.18
CA ILE A 60 -15.17 -5.51 0.16
C ILE A 60 -14.53 -4.12 0.18
N ARG A 61 -14.48 -3.48 1.35
CA ARG A 61 -13.77 -2.22 1.55
C ARG A 61 -12.27 -2.44 1.57
N MET A 62 -11.56 -1.59 0.86
CA MET A 62 -10.10 -1.55 0.80
C MET A 62 -9.62 -0.14 1.14
N GLY A 63 -8.56 -0.02 1.91
CA GLY A 63 -7.85 1.23 2.13
C GLY A 63 -6.78 1.49 1.07
N THR A 64 -6.26 2.70 1.04
CA THR A 64 -5.05 3.09 0.31
C THR A 64 -4.13 3.81 1.28
N ASN A 65 -3.56 3.03 2.21
CA ASN A 65 -2.70 3.52 3.28
C ASN A 65 -1.26 3.67 2.78
N CYS A 66 -0.93 4.82 2.20
CA CYS A 66 0.44 5.17 1.90
C CYS A 66 1.19 5.51 3.20
N LEU A 67 2.52 5.36 3.21
CA LEU A 67 3.30 5.59 4.40
C LEU A 67 4.33 6.71 4.20
N LEU A 68 4.20 7.81 4.94
CA LEU A 68 5.26 8.78 5.11
C LEU A 68 6.25 8.28 6.16
N VAL A 69 7.53 8.32 5.82
CA VAL A 69 8.66 7.95 6.68
C VAL A 69 9.58 9.16 6.80
N GLU A 70 9.57 9.79 7.97
CA GLU A 70 10.43 10.95 8.28
C GLU A 70 11.65 10.49 9.07
N ARG A 71 12.86 10.92 8.65
CA ARG A 71 14.11 10.72 9.38
C ARG A 71 15.16 11.75 8.96
N GLY A 72 15.72 12.48 9.91
CA GLY A 72 16.93 13.29 9.72
C GLY A 72 16.85 14.39 8.65
N GLY A 73 15.67 14.80 8.25
CA GLY A 73 15.44 15.80 7.19
C GLY A 73 14.99 15.18 5.87
N ASP A 74 15.04 13.86 5.71
CA ASP A 74 14.42 13.15 4.61
C ASP A 74 12.95 12.86 4.91
N LEU A 75 12.09 13.04 3.94
CA LEU A 75 10.69 12.64 3.95
C LEU A 75 10.44 11.70 2.76
N LEU A 76 10.33 10.41 3.04
CA LEU A 76 10.06 9.38 2.05
C LEU A 76 8.59 8.99 2.10
N LEU A 77 7.95 8.92 0.92
CA LEU A 77 6.59 8.40 0.76
C LEU A 77 6.66 7.01 0.11
N ILE A 78 6.05 6.01 0.75
CA ILE A 78 5.89 4.66 0.20
C ILE A 78 4.48 4.55 -0.37
N ASP A 79 4.40 4.28 -1.67
CA ASP A 79 3.23 4.26 -2.54
C ASP A 79 2.45 5.58 -2.56
N THR A 80 1.58 5.73 -3.56
CA THR A 80 0.91 7.00 -3.83
C THR A 80 -0.58 6.85 -4.15
N GLY A 81 -1.22 5.77 -3.73
CA GLY A 81 -2.66 5.57 -3.88
C GLY A 81 -3.16 5.54 -5.32
N ILE A 82 -4.44 5.84 -5.51
CA ILE A 82 -5.17 5.67 -6.78
C ILE A 82 -5.04 6.88 -7.71
N GLY A 83 -4.96 8.10 -7.14
CA GLY A 83 -4.90 9.33 -7.94
C GLY A 83 -6.27 9.79 -8.46
N ASP A 84 -6.24 10.88 -9.23
CA ASP A 84 -7.43 11.62 -9.68
C ASP A 84 -7.69 11.54 -11.20
N LYS A 85 -6.96 10.68 -11.93
CA LYS A 85 -6.93 10.67 -13.39
C LYS A 85 -7.93 9.69 -14.04
N HIS A 86 -8.91 9.21 -13.29
CA HIS A 86 -9.85 8.17 -13.70
C HIS A 86 -11.16 8.71 -14.23
N ASP A 87 -11.81 7.95 -15.11
CA ASP A 87 -13.13 8.29 -15.65
C ASP A 87 -14.28 7.84 -14.72
N ALA A 88 -15.50 8.28 -15.04
CA ALA A 88 -16.70 7.98 -14.25
C ALA A 88 -16.99 6.46 -14.15
N ARG A 89 -16.64 5.68 -15.19
CA ARG A 89 -16.83 4.23 -15.18
C ARG A 89 -15.87 3.53 -14.20
N PHE A 90 -14.62 3.97 -14.16
CA PHE A 90 -13.65 3.50 -13.19
C PHE A 90 -14.12 3.81 -11.76
N LEU A 91 -14.55 5.07 -11.52
CA LEU A 91 -15.06 5.50 -10.22
C LEU A 91 -16.24 4.62 -9.73
N ASP A 92 -17.18 4.28 -10.61
CA ASP A 92 -18.32 3.40 -10.26
C ASP A 92 -17.87 1.96 -9.98
N ASN A 93 -16.99 1.41 -10.82
CA ASN A 93 -16.50 0.04 -10.68
C ASN A 93 -15.83 -0.18 -9.32
N TYR A 94 -14.97 0.75 -8.93
CA TYR A 94 -14.22 0.66 -7.68
C TYR A 94 -14.92 1.36 -6.50
N ALA A 95 -16.15 1.88 -6.72
CA ALA A 95 -16.92 2.60 -5.69
C ALA A 95 -16.12 3.73 -5.03
N LEU A 96 -15.31 4.42 -5.80
CA LEU A 96 -14.57 5.60 -5.36
C LEU A 96 -15.58 6.75 -5.17
N ALA A 97 -16.07 6.91 -3.95
CA ALA A 97 -16.99 7.97 -3.58
C ALA A 97 -16.20 9.21 -3.16
N GLY A 98 -16.07 10.15 -4.07
CA GLY A 98 -15.41 11.42 -3.79
C GLY A 98 -14.03 11.53 -4.43
N ALA A 99 -13.38 12.68 -4.21
CA ALA A 99 -12.01 12.90 -4.65
C ALA A 99 -11.04 12.05 -3.83
N THR A 100 -10.08 11.48 -4.48
CA THR A 100 -8.89 10.92 -3.87
C THR A 100 -8.15 12.00 -3.10
N ARG A 101 -7.53 11.67 -1.95
CA ARG A 101 -7.18 12.65 -0.92
C ARG A 101 -5.72 12.69 -0.54
N LEU A 102 -4.85 11.91 -1.17
CA LEU A 102 -3.46 11.81 -0.73
C LEU A 102 -2.74 13.17 -0.56
N PRO A 103 -2.82 14.13 -1.53
CA PRO A 103 -2.22 15.44 -1.34
C PRO A 103 -2.75 16.21 -0.13
N GLU A 104 -4.05 16.06 0.17
CA GLU A 104 -4.67 16.69 1.33
C GLU A 104 -4.29 15.99 2.63
N SER A 105 -4.24 14.65 2.63
CA SER A 105 -3.83 13.85 3.78
C SER A 105 -2.38 14.17 4.18
N ILE A 106 -1.48 14.37 3.21
CA ILE A 106 -0.09 14.82 3.45
C ILE A 106 -0.08 16.19 4.11
N ARG A 107 -0.88 17.17 3.62
CA ARG A 107 -0.96 18.50 4.24
C ARG A 107 -1.54 18.45 5.65
N GLN A 108 -2.52 17.60 5.88
CA GLN A 108 -3.08 17.37 7.22
C GLN A 108 -2.06 16.73 8.17
N ALA A 109 -1.12 15.94 7.64
CA ALA A 109 0.02 15.43 8.40
C ALA A 109 1.08 16.50 8.73
N GLY A 110 0.93 17.72 8.19
CA GLY A 110 1.80 18.85 8.46
C GLY A 110 2.93 19.05 7.45
N TYR A 111 2.84 18.43 6.27
CA TYR A 111 3.85 18.53 5.22
C TYR A 111 3.23 19.08 3.93
N GLU A 112 4.04 19.77 3.12
CA GLU A 112 3.68 20.13 1.75
C GLU A 112 4.19 19.06 0.78
N LEU A 113 3.65 19.05 -0.45
CA LEU A 113 4.08 18.08 -1.48
C LEU A 113 5.55 18.27 -1.86
N GLU A 114 6.06 19.50 -1.73
CA GLU A 114 7.44 19.89 -1.96
C GLU A 114 8.41 19.43 -0.87
N ASP A 115 7.90 18.98 0.29
CA ASP A 115 8.72 18.46 1.38
C ASP A 115 9.09 16.99 1.16
N VAL A 116 8.32 16.27 0.33
CA VAL A 116 8.63 14.88 -0.02
C VAL A 116 9.91 14.84 -0.85
N THR A 117 10.94 14.19 -0.30
CA THR A 117 12.27 14.07 -0.91
C THR A 117 12.43 12.80 -1.73
N HIS A 118 11.71 11.74 -1.37
CA HIS A 118 11.74 10.44 -2.03
C HIS A 118 10.34 9.85 -2.13
N VAL A 119 10.05 9.21 -3.26
CA VAL A 119 8.88 8.33 -3.44
C VAL A 119 9.40 6.95 -3.77
N LEU A 120 9.00 5.95 -3.01
CA LEU A 120 9.36 4.55 -3.23
C LEU A 120 8.10 3.75 -3.58
N LEU A 121 8.09 3.12 -4.76
CA LEU A 121 6.96 2.35 -5.20
C LEU A 121 7.17 0.87 -4.91
N SER A 122 6.17 0.26 -4.27
CA SER A 122 6.12 -1.19 -4.10
C SER A 122 5.86 -1.90 -5.42
N GLN A 123 5.04 -1.32 -6.28
CA GLN A 123 4.64 -1.79 -7.61
C GLN A 123 4.01 -0.65 -8.45
N LEU A 124 3.57 -0.94 -9.68
CA LEU A 124 2.99 0.04 -10.60
C LEU A 124 1.50 -0.20 -10.91
N HIS A 125 0.78 -1.00 -10.12
CA HIS A 125 -0.68 -1.04 -10.23
C HIS A 125 -1.28 0.31 -9.84
N PHE A 126 -2.49 0.59 -10.36
CA PHE A 126 -3.12 1.91 -10.30
C PHE A 126 -3.33 2.44 -8.88
N ASP A 127 -3.53 1.54 -7.93
CA ASP A 127 -3.82 1.84 -6.52
C ASP A 127 -2.56 2.03 -5.65
N HIS A 128 -1.38 1.83 -6.23
CA HIS A 128 -0.07 2.08 -5.61
C HIS A 128 0.65 3.31 -6.17
N CYS A 129 0.40 3.65 -7.44
CA CYS A 129 1.19 4.66 -8.16
C CYS A 129 0.37 5.84 -8.70
N GLY A 130 -0.89 5.98 -8.31
CA GLY A 130 -1.82 6.92 -8.90
C GLY A 130 -1.43 8.39 -8.77
N TRP A 131 -0.98 8.82 -7.60
CA TRP A 131 -0.50 10.18 -7.36
C TRP A 131 0.99 10.38 -7.63
N ASN A 132 1.69 9.43 -8.27
CA ASN A 132 3.02 9.73 -8.78
C ASN A 132 3.00 10.97 -9.68
N THR A 133 1.93 11.09 -10.46
CA THR A 133 1.70 12.23 -11.35
C THR A 133 0.30 12.83 -11.12
N ARG A 134 0.19 14.12 -11.32
CA ARG A 134 -1.07 14.87 -11.32
C ARG A 134 -1.30 15.56 -12.66
N ARG A 135 -2.56 15.92 -12.94
CA ARG A 135 -2.87 16.73 -14.12
C ARG A 135 -2.37 18.16 -13.97
N ASP A 136 -1.79 18.67 -15.04
CA ASP A 136 -1.47 20.07 -15.23
C ASP A 136 -1.89 20.47 -16.65
N GLY A 137 -3.10 20.98 -16.80
CA GLY A 137 -3.77 21.15 -18.08
C GLY A 137 -3.94 19.79 -18.79
N ASP A 138 -3.41 19.69 -20.00
CA ASP A 138 -3.46 18.47 -20.83
C ASP A 138 -2.29 17.50 -20.57
N ARG A 139 -1.42 17.81 -19.64
CA ARG A 139 -0.23 16.99 -19.31
C ARG A 139 -0.38 16.33 -17.93
N ALA A 140 0.40 15.29 -17.74
CA ALA A 140 0.67 14.74 -16.42
C ALA A 140 2.09 15.13 -16.00
N VAL A 141 2.25 15.63 -14.78
CA VAL A 141 3.53 16.08 -14.22
C VAL A 141 3.77 15.40 -12.86
N PRO A 142 5.02 15.27 -12.40
CA PRO A 142 5.30 14.74 -11.06
C PRO A 142 4.51 15.49 -9.98
N THR A 143 3.85 14.75 -9.09
CA THR A 143 3.09 15.33 -7.99
C THR A 143 4.01 15.89 -6.91
N PHE A 144 5.13 15.22 -6.67
CA PHE A 144 6.14 15.59 -5.67
C PHE A 144 7.37 16.15 -6.40
N PRO A 145 7.45 17.48 -6.61
CA PRO A 145 8.35 18.07 -7.59
C PRO A 145 9.82 18.01 -7.19
N LYS A 146 10.13 17.80 -5.91
CA LYS A 146 11.51 17.68 -5.40
C LYS A 146 11.94 16.23 -5.17
N ALA A 147 11.00 15.28 -5.31
CA ALA A 147 11.26 13.89 -5.00
C ALA A 147 12.05 13.16 -6.09
N ARG A 148 12.89 12.22 -5.67
CA ARG A 148 13.38 11.12 -6.49
C ARG A 148 12.42 9.96 -6.39
N TYR A 149 12.05 9.37 -7.52
CA TYR A 149 11.08 8.25 -7.59
C TYR A 149 11.84 6.95 -7.82
N TRP A 150 11.74 6.03 -6.86
CA TRP A 150 12.42 4.75 -6.87
C TRP A 150 11.47 3.66 -7.37
N LEU A 151 11.77 3.08 -8.53
CA LEU A 151 10.96 2.09 -9.22
C LEU A 151 11.79 0.82 -9.49
N GLN A 152 11.17 -0.33 -9.26
CA GLN A 152 11.79 -1.60 -9.64
C GLN A 152 11.78 -1.74 -11.17
N SER A 153 12.93 -2.09 -11.78
CA SER A 153 13.11 -2.04 -13.23
C SER A 153 12.30 -3.10 -13.99
N GLY A 154 12.13 -4.28 -13.42
CA GLY A 154 11.30 -5.34 -14.01
C GLY A 154 9.83 -4.99 -13.97
N GLU A 155 9.38 -4.31 -12.88
CA GLU A 155 8.01 -3.81 -12.77
C GLU A 155 7.69 -2.74 -13.83
N VAL A 156 8.66 -1.84 -14.11
CA VAL A 156 8.53 -0.87 -15.20
C VAL A 156 8.44 -1.57 -16.55
N GLU A 157 9.30 -2.55 -16.81
CA GLU A 157 9.28 -3.32 -18.05
C GLU A 157 7.98 -4.10 -18.23
N HIS A 158 7.49 -4.74 -17.14
CA HIS A 158 6.22 -5.43 -17.14
C HIS A 158 5.05 -4.45 -17.37
N GLY A 159 5.03 -3.31 -16.67
CA GLY A 159 3.99 -2.29 -16.84
C GLY A 159 3.90 -1.70 -18.26
N ARG A 160 5.03 -1.68 -18.99
CA ARG A 160 5.07 -1.30 -20.42
C ARG A 160 4.55 -2.38 -21.35
N HIS A 161 4.67 -3.66 -20.94
CA HIS A 161 4.29 -4.82 -21.73
C HIS A 161 3.45 -5.82 -20.92
N PRO A 162 2.36 -5.37 -20.28
CA PRO A 162 1.56 -6.21 -19.40
C PRO A 162 0.83 -7.31 -20.18
N ASN A 163 0.60 -8.44 -19.54
CA ASN A 163 -0.17 -9.53 -20.13
C ASN A 163 -1.70 -9.28 -20.07
N GLU A 164 -2.48 -10.15 -20.69
CA GLU A 164 -3.94 -10.00 -20.77
C GLU A 164 -4.64 -10.12 -19.42
N ARG A 165 -3.99 -10.71 -18.41
CA ARG A 165 -4.56 -10.93 -17.09
C ARG A 165 -4.51 -9.65 -16.23
N ASP A 166 -3.44 -8.86 -16.32
CA ASP A 166 -3.17 -7.73 -15.43
C ASP A 166 -3.09 -6.37 -16.10
N ARG A 167 -3.10 -6.30 -17.46
CA ARG A 167 -3.01 -5.01 -18.19
C ARG A 167 -4.01 -3.95 -17.76
N ALA A 168 -5.15 -4.35 -17.17
CA ALA A 168 -6.15 -3.42 -16.67
C ALA A 168 -5.73 -2.67 -15.40
N SER A 169 -4.67 -3.13 -14.74
CA SER A 169 -4.11 -2.52 -13.53
C SER A 169 -3.02 -1.48 -13.81
N TYR A 170 -2.50 -1.42 -15.05
CA TYR A 170 -1.38 -0.55 -15.41
C TYR A 170 -1.84 0.66 -16.22
N PHE A 171 -1.53 1.86 -15.73
CA PHE A 171 -1.84 3.14 -16.38
C PHE A 171 -0.57 3.95 -16.61
N PRO A 172 0.04 3.93 -17.82
CA PRO A 172 1.33 4.58 -18.09
C PRO A 172 1.40 6.06 -17.70
N LEU A 173 0.28 6.78 -17.73
CA LEU A 173 0.22 8.16 -17.25
C LEU A 173 0.66 8.33 -15.78
N ASN A 174 0.66 7.26 -14.99
CA ASN A 174 1.07 7.33 -13.60
C ASN A 174 2.58 7.31 -13.41
N TRP A 175 3.38 6.85 -14.40
CA TRP A 175 4.84 6.78 -14.24
C TRP A 175 5.66 7.23 -15.47
N GLU A 176 5.17 7.13 -16.71
CA GLU A 176 5.96 7.56 -17.88
C GLU A 176 6.37 9.04 -17.80
N PRO A 177 5.52 9.98 -17.34
CA PRO A 177 5.94 11.37 -17.20
C PRO A 177 7.09 11.61 -16.21
N LEU A 178 7.33 10.67 -15.28
CA LEU A 178 8.48 10.75 -14.36
C LEU A 178 9.81 10.52 -15.10
N PHE A 179 9.81 9.63 -16.11
CA PHE A 179 10.98 9.42 -16.98
C PHE A 179 11.26 10.65 -17.83
N GLU A 180 10.20 11.27 -18.38
CA GLU A 180 10.34 12.52 -19.14
C GLU A 180 10.89 13.66 -18.28
N ALA A 181 10.52 13.70 -17.00
CA ALA A 181 11.00 14.68 -16.03
C ALA A 181 12.42 14.37 -15.50
N GLY A 182 12.98 13.17 -15.77
CA GLY A 182 14.32 12.77 -15.32
C GLY A 182 14.45 12.58 -13.81
N VAL A 183 13.36 12.20 -13.12
CA VAL A 183 13.33 12.08 -11.65
C VAL A 183 13.31 10.62 -11.16
N VAL A 184 13.44 9.65 -12.08
CA VAL A 184 13.37 8.20 -11.77
C VAL A 184 14.74 7.65 -11.40
N GLU A 185 14.78 6.84 -10.35
CA GLU A 185 15.88 5.97 -9.98
C GLU A 185 15.40 4.51 -10.10
N LEU A 186 16.08 3.73 -10.95
CA LEU A 186 15.74 2.32 -11.15
C LEU A 186 16.61 1.43 -10.28
N PHE A 187 15.99 0.39 -9.73
CA PHE A 187 16.70 -0.68 -9.03
C PHE A 187 16.22 -2.06 -9.49
N THR A 188 16.93 -3.12 -9.13
CA THR A 188 16.58 -4.51 -9.50
C THR A 188 16.09 -5.32 -8.30
N GLU A 189 16.98 -5.75 -7.41
CA GLU A 189 16.63 -6.64 -6.29
C GLU A 189 16.33 -5.87 -5.00
N GLU A 190 17.11 -4.84 -4.71
CA GLU A 190 17.00 -4.02 -3.50
C GLU A 190 17.33 -2.56 -3.80
N ALA A 191 16.70 -1.65 -3.05
CA ALA A 191 17.08 -0.23 -2.98
C ALA A 191 16.97 0.27 -1.55
N GLU A 192 17.81 1.22 -1.19
CA GLU A 192 17.79 1.91 0.10
C GLU A 192 17.73 3.43 -0.14
N PRO A 193 16.54 3.99 -0.44
CA PRO A 193 16.38 5.42 -0.75
C PRO A 193 16.89 6.36 0.33
N ILE A 194 16.66 5.99 1.59
CA ILE A 194 17.21 6.65 2.78
C ILE A 194 17.77 5.60 3.73
N PRO A 195 18.79 5.90 4.54
CA PRO A 195 19.42 4.92 5.42
C PRO A 195 18.40 4.22 6.33
N GLY A 196 18.37 2.89 6.31
CA GLY A 196 17.48 2.06 7.11
C GLY A 196 16.09 1.83 6.51
N VAL A 197 15.75 2.37 5.33
CA VAL A 197 14.52 2.03 4.61
C VAL A 197 14.87 1.31 3.32
N LYS A 198 14.52 0.03 3.22
CA LYS A 198 14.94 -0.86 2.15
C LYS A 198 13.76 -1.48 1.43
N ALA A 199 13.61 -1.22 0.13
CA ALA A 199 12.78 -2.03 -0.75
C ALA A 199 13.47 -3.37 -1.01
N VAL A 200 12.71 -4.45 -0.97
CA VAL A 200 13.19 -5.81 -1.27
C VAL A 200 12.24 -6.45 -2.26
N ARG A 201 12.75 -6.82 -3.43
CA ARG A 201 11.95 -7.53 -4.43
C ARG A 201 11.36 -8.81 -3.83
N THR A 202 10.06 -8.95 -3.92
CA THR A 202 9.29 -10.04 -3.29
C THR A 202 8.21 -10.50 -4.27
N PRO A 203 8.57 -11.33 -5.26
CA PRO A 203 7.66 -11.77 -6.30
C PRO A 203 6.51 -12.60 -5.75
N GLY A 204 5.38 -12.58 -6.46
CA GLY A 204 4.17 -13.34 -6.10
C GLY A 204 2.91 -12.70 -6.64
N HIS A 205 2.56 -11.54 -6.14
CA HIS A 205 1.45 -10.74 -6.67
C HIS A 205 1.71 -10.41 -8.15
N ASN A 206 2.83 -9.80 -8.45
CA ASN A 206 3.45 -9.80 -9.77
C ASN A 206 4.90 -10.31 -9.69
N SER A 207 5.67 -10.23 -10.79
CA SER A 207 7.05 -10.74 -10.83
C SER A 207 8.04 -9.90 -10.03
N ASP A 208 7.75 -8.61 -9.81
CA ASP A 208 8.76 -7.62 -9.41
C ASP A 208 8.32 -6.66 -8.29
N MET A 209 7.14 -6.90 -7.69
CA MET A 209 6.70 -6.12 -6.53
C MET A 209 7.70 -6.21 -5.38
N CYS A 210 7.70 -5.20 -4.53
CA CYS A 210 8.56 -5.09 -3.36
C CYS A 210 7.75 -4.98 -2.07
N ILE A 211 8.27 -5.55 -0.99
CA ILE A 211 7.95 -5.11 0.37
C ILE A 211 8.98 -4.06 0.79
N VAL A 212 8.66 -3.24 1.79
CA VAL A 212 9.62 -2.26 2.32
C VAL A 212 9.92 -2.56 3.79
N LEU A 213 11.19 -2.77 4.10
CA LEU A 213 11.70 -3.00 5.45
C LEU A 213 12.19 -1.67 6.03
N ILE A 214 11.91 -1.43 7.32
CA ILE A 214 12.34 -0.23 8.04
C ILE A 214 13.14 -0.69 9.26
N ASP A 215 14.42 -0.33 9.32
CA ASP A 215 15.32 -0.68 10.42
C ASP A 215 15.48 0.49 11.39
N GLY A 216 14.69 0.48 12.46
CA GLY A 216 14.74 1.47 13.54
C GLY A 216 15.87 1.25 14.55
N GLY A 217 16.78 0.29 14.31
CA GLY A 217 17.85 -0.08 15.23
C GLY A 217 17.36 -0.79 16.50
N GLU A 218 18.28 -1.33 17.29
CA GLU A 218 18.00 -1.98 18.59
C GLU A 218 16.82 -2.97 18.55
N SER A 219 16.76 -3.82 17.51
CA SER A 219 15.68 -4.79 17.28
C SER A 219 14.29 -4.17 16.99
N ARG A 220 14.22 -2.89 16.66
CA ARG A 220 13.00 -2.22 16.22
C ARG A 220 12.89 -2.29 14.69
N GLN A 221 12.09 -3.19 14.20
CA GLN A 221 11.90 -3.41 12.77
C GLN A 221 10.46 -3.08 12.36
N GLY A 222 10.29 -2.56 11.16
CA GLY A 222 9.00 -2.37 10.51
C GLY A 222 8.97 -3.01 9.14
N VAL A 223 7.77 -3.26 8.64
CA VAL A 223 7.53 -3.74 7.28
C VAL A 223 6.25 -3.15 6.71
N PHE A 224 6.36 -2.58 5.51
CA PHE A 224 5.22 -2.26 4.66
C PHE A 224 5.02 -3.43 3.70
N TRP A 225 3.89 -4.13 3.85
CA TRP A 225 3.67 -5.40 3.19
C TRP A 225 3.29 -5.30 1.72
N ALA A 226 2.78 -4.13 1.29
CA ALA A 226 2.15 -3.99 -0.02
C ALA A 226 1.19 -5.17 -0.29
N ASP A 227 1.17 -5.71 -1.50
CA ASP A 227 0.26 -6.79 -1.89
C ASP A 227 0.76 -8.22 -1.57
N LEU A 228 1.89 -8.36 -0.88
CA LEU A 228 2.22 -9.65 -0.28
C LEU A 228 1.21 -10.03 0.82
N VAL A 229 0.79 -9.04 1.63
CA VAL A 229 -0.22 -9.16 2.68
C VAL A 229 -1.06 -7.88 2.69
N PRO A 230 -2.02 -7.72 1.76
CA PRO A 230 -2.71 -6.44 1.54
C PRO A 230 -3.54 -5.98 2.75
N THR A 231 -4.12 -6.89 3.51
CA THR A 231 -4.87 -6.60 4.74
C THR A 231 -4.50 -7.55 5.87
N ALA A 232 -4.84 -7.21 7.10
CA ALA A 232 -4.67 -8.07 8.27
C ALA A 232 -5.36 -9.45 8.11
N ALA A 233 -6.47 -9.50 7.38
CA ALA A 233 -7.18 -10.76 7.07
C ALA A 233 -6.37 -11.68 6.14
N HIS A 234 -5.44 -11.15 5.36
CA HIS A 234 -4.59 -11.93 4.44
C HIS A 234 -3.35 -12.55 5.11
N VAL A 235 -3.13 -12.36 6.41
CA VAL A 235 -1.98 -12.95 7.12
C VAL A 235 -1.94 -14.48 7.05
N PRO A 236 -3.04 -15.25 7.24
CA PRO A 236 -2.95 -16.71 7.14
C PRO A 236 -2.44 -17.18 5.77
N TYR A 237 -1.56 -18.21 5.75
CA TYR A 237 -0.87 -18.68 4.55
C TYR A 237 -1.76 -18.92 3.33
N PRO A 238 -2.92 -19.60 3.43
CA PRO A 238 -3.73 -19.87 2.23
C PRO A 238 -4.60 -18.68 1.78
N TRP A 239 -4.60 -17.57 2.50
CA TRP A 239 -5.37 -16.38 2.19
C TRP A 239 -4.58 -15.52 1.22
N ILE A 240 -4.68 -15.86 -0.07
CA ILE A 240 -3.93 -15.28 -1.19
C ILE A 240 -4.93 -14.83 -2.24
N MET A 241 -4.66 -13.69 -2.86
CA MET A 241 -5.55 -13.11 -3.85
C MET A 241 -5.57 -13.91 -5.15
N SER A 242 -6.71 -13.93 -5.84
CA SER A 242 -6.78 -14.38 -7.24
C SER A 242 -6.09 -13.41 -8.19
N TYR A 243 -5.84 -12.19 -7.75
CA TYR A 243 -5.05 -11.20 -8.51
C TYR A 243 -3.58 -11.59 -8.62
N ASP A 244 -3.07 -12.42 -7.71
CA ASP A 244 -1.68 -12.86 -7.76
C ASP A 244 -1.39 -13.63 -9.04
N LEU A 245 -0.37 -13.22 -9.77
CA LEU A 245 0.09 -13.93 -10.98
C LEU A 245 0.79 -15.24 -10.60
N TYR A 246 1.46 -15.26 -9.43
CA TYR A 246 2.27 -16.39 -8.96
C TYR A 246 1.89 -16.75 -7.52
N PRO A 247 0.67 -17.27 -7.27
CA PRO A 247 0.16 -17.47 -5.89
C PRO A 247 1.00 -18.46 -5.07
N LEU A 248 1.67 -19.42 -5.67
CA LEU A 248 2.58 -20.31 -4.94
C LEU A 248 3.87 -19.59 -4.54
N THR A 249 4.34 -18.65 -5.33
CA THR A 249 5.49 -17.80 -4.97
C THR A 249 5.11 -16.84 -3.84
N THR A 250 3.89 -16.26 -3.87
CA THR A 250 3.34 -15.50 -2.74
C THR A 250 3.35 -16.35 -1.47
N LEU A 251 2.89 -17.61 -1.55
CA LEU A 251 2.89 -18.51 -0.40
C LEU A 251 4.31 -18.73 0.17
N GLU A 252 5.31 -18.97 -0.69
CA GLU A 252 6.70 -19.14 -0.24
C GLU A 252 7.26 -17.85 0.39
N ASN A 253 6.94 -16.68 -0.16
CA ASN A 253 7.34 -15.41 0.44
C ASN A 253 6.63 -15.16 1.77
N LYS A 254 5.35 -15.49 1.92
CA LYS A 254 4.67 -15.44 3.22
C LYS A 254 5.35 -16.36 4.24
N LYS A 255 5.72 -17.59 3.88
CA LYS A 255 6.47 -18.50 4.74
C LYS A 255 7.87 -17.97 5.12
N ARG A 256 8.49 -17.20 4.23
CA ARG A 256 9.78 -16.55 4.49
C ARG A 256 9.68 -15.41 5.49
N TRP A 257 8.66 -14.53 5.33
CA TRP A 257 8.62 -13.25 5.99
C TRP A 257 7.73 -13.20 7.24
N LEU A 258 6.58 -13.90 7.27
CA LEU A 258 5.67 -13.84 8.42
C LEU A 258 6.29 -14.37 9.72
N PRO A 259 7.03 -15.51 9.73
CA PRO A 259 7.71 -15.95 10.94
C PRO A 259 8.69 -14.93 11.48
N ARG A 260 9.50 -14.32 10.60
CA ARG A 260 10.50 -13.29 10.98
C ARG A 260 9.82 -12.07 11.59
N ALA A 261 8.72 -11.62 11.01
CA ALA A 261 7.97 -10.48 11.53
C ALA A 261 7.33 -10.79 12.89
N ALA A 262 6.80 -12.00 13.07
CA ALA A 262 6.21 -12.44 14.35
C ALA A 262 7.27 -12.60 15.44
N GLU A 263 8.37 -13.32 15.17
CA GLU A 263 9.47 -13.54 16.10
C GLU A 263 10.18 -12.23 16.48
N GLY A 264 10.39 -11.36 15.49
CA GLY A 264 11.02 -10.05 15.70
C GLY A 264 10.07 -8.98 16.27
N GLY A 265 8.77 -9.27 16.42
CA GLY A 265 7.79 -8.31 16.89
C GLY A 265 7.68 -7.07 16.00
N TRP A 266 7.84 -7.24 14.67
CA TRP A 266 7.90 -6.13 13.72
C TRP A 266 6.62 -5.31 13.71
N LEU A 267 6.74 -4.01 13.50
CA LEU A 267 5.62 -3.15 13.18
C LEU A 267 5.22 -3.40 11.72
N CYS A 268 4.00 -3.88 11.52
CA CYS A 268 3.46 -4.22 10.20
C CYS A 268 2.54 -3.11 9.71
N VAL A 269 2.71 -2.67 8.46
CA VAL A 269 1.82 -1.73 7.77
C VAL A 269 1.05 -2.49 6.71
N PHE A 270 -0.28 -2.39 6.74
CA PHE A 270 -1.20 -3.02 5.78
C PHE A 270 -1.82 -1.95 4.90
N GLU A 271 -1.38 -1.89 3.65
CA GLU A 271 -1.77 -0.84 2.72
C GLU A 271 -3.28 -0.80 2.46
N HIS A 272 -3.86 -1.97 2.28
CA HIS A 272 -5.27 -2.08 1.90
C HIS A 272 -6.22 -2.38 3.05
N ASP A 273 -5.76 -2.32 4.31
CA ASP A 273 -6.67 -2.50 5.43
C ASP A 273 -7.27 -1.19 5.92
N PRO A 274 -8.59 -0.95 5.75
CA PRO A 274 -9.22 0.29 6.16
C PRO A 274 -9.42 0.42 7.67
N GLU A 275 -9.25 -0.67 8.45
CA GLU A 275 -9.43 -0.68 9.90
C GLU A 275 -8.11 -0.88 10.68
N VAL A 276 -7.13 -1.55 10.07
CA VAL A 276 -5.87 -1.94 10.72
C VAL A 276 -4.67 -1.49 9.89
N PRO A 277 -4.38 -0.18 9.83
CA PRO A 277 -3.22 0.29 9.09
C PRO A 277 -1.90 -0.17 9.73
N PHE A 278 -1.85 -0.23 11.08
CA PHE A 278 -0.71 -0.77 11.83
C PHE A 278 -1.09 -1.99 12.65
N GLY A 279 -0.22 -2.99 12.66
CA GLY A 279 -0.38 -4.20 13.47
C GLY A 279 0.94 -4.86 13.83
N ARG A 280 0.84 -5.93 14.59
CA ARG A 280 1.94 -6.88 14.83
C ARG A 280 1.46 -8.28 14.51
N LEU A 281 2.37 -9.16 14.09
CA LEU A 281 2.02 -10.56 13.89
C LEU A 281 2.25 -11.34 15.18
N VAL A 282 1.32 -12.24 15.47
CA VAL A 282 1.45 -13.22 16.53
C VAL A 282 1.20 -14.62 15.98
N GLU A 283 1.96 -15.58 16.45
CA GLU A 283 1.72 -16.99 16.18
C GLU A 283 0.73 -17.52 17.24
N ASP A 284 -0.50 -17.84 16.83
CA ASP A 284 -1.54 -18.34 17.73
C ASP A 284 -1.52 -19.89 17.86
N LYS A 285 -0.99 -20.56 16.84
CA LYS A 285 -0.69 -22.00 16.79
C LYS A 285 0.54 -22.22 15.92
N PRO A 286 1.28 -23.32 16.10
CA PRO A 286 2.47 -23.60 15.28
C PRO A 286 2.22 -23.44 13.79
N GLY A 287 2.94 -22.50 13.15
CA GLY A 287 2.83 -22.19 11.74
C GLY A 287 1.56 -21.41 11.36
N ARG A 288 0.79 -20.89 12.32
CA ARG A 288 -0.39 -20.07 12.08
C ARG A 288 -0.24 -18.68 12.66
N TYR A 289 -0.23 -17.70 11.79
CA TYR A 289 -0.05 -16.28 12.13
C TYR A 289 -1.37 -15.52 11.97
N ARG A 290 -1.53 -14.48 12.79
CA ARG A 290 -2.59 -13.48 12.66
C ARG A 290 -2.05 -12.10 13.00
N ALA A 291 -2.67 -11.06 12.46
CA ALA A 291 -2.39 -9.69 12.88
C ALA A 291 -3.13 -9.34 14.16
N VAL A 292 -2.50 -8.51 14.98
CA VAL A 292 -3.08 -7.84 16.14
C VAL A 292 -2.91 -6.34 15.88
N PRO A 293 -3.99 -5.55 15.89
CA PRO A 293 -3.90 -4.10 15.75
C PRO A 293 -2.97 -3.48 16.80
N VAL A 294 -2.24 -2.47 16.42
CA VAL A 294 -1.49 -1.61 17.33
C VAL A 294 -2.30 -0.34 17.54
N GLU A 295 -2.60 -0.01 18.80
CA GLU A 295 -3.24 1.26 19.13
C GLU A 295 -2.30 2.40 18.74
N THR A 296 -2.77 3.27 17.88
CA THR A 296 -2.03 4.47 17.48
C THR A 296 -2.46 5.61 18.37
N PRO A 297 -1.52 6.39 18.94
CA PRO A 297 -1.87 7.63 19.59
C PRO A 297 -2.56 8.53 18.56
N VAL A 298 -3.78 8.96 18.83
CA VAL A 298 -4.42 10.01 18.03
C VAL A 298 -3.60 11.27 18.24
N ALA A 299 -3.02 11.80 17.17
CA ALA A 299 -2.30 13.07 17.23
C ALA A 299 -3.25 14.16 17.72
N ALA A 300 -2.87 14.84 18.80
CA ALA A 300 -3.64 15.89 19.45
C ALA A 300 -3.72 17.17 18.58
#